data_d6672c46d59a5cf0171fbae09ac1dc9b
#
_entry.id   d6672c46d59a5cf0171fbae09ac1dc9b
#
_cell.length_a   1.000
_cell.length_b   1.000
_cell.length_c   1.000
_cell.angle_alpha   90.00
_cell.angle_beta   90.00
_cell.angle_gamma   90.00
#
_symmetry.space_group_name_H-M   'P 1'
#
loop_
_entity.id
_entity.type
_entity.pdbx_description
1 polymer ?
#
loop_
_entity_poly.entity_id
_entity_poly.type
_entity_poly.pdbx_seq_one_letter_code
_entity_poly.pdbx_strand_id
1 'polypeptide(L)'
;MIPFGSIVEEEKSNRYAKLHVQTWIYIHSAISMVVCMLGITVGILLLLYPSWHEFFLLYRQTLTYLRRNDPAIYWMCYRIFFSCWTGMHFLHLSTVVGTILGAQMTKARLVVPQMVILVCEIGIYILGTFALVLISVTGAKVTWMALLVLLFFAFFASTNLALLVAYHRILQEKNIALRSLLATKSVHFKERRGL
;
A
#
# COMPACT_ATOMS: atom_id res chain seq x y z
N MET A 1 36.05 27.80 1.44
CA MET A 1 34.86 28.67 1.56
C MET A 1 33.81 28.20 0.56
N ILE A 2 32.70 27.68 1.01
CA ILE A 2 31.58 27.27 0.14
C ILE A 2 30.83 28.57 -0.22
N PRO A 3 30.60 28.87 -1.50
CA PRO A 3 29.93 30.09 -1.89
C PRO A 3 28.48 30.08 -1.40
N PHE A 4 28.08 31.18 -0.75
CA PHE A 4 26.73 31.31 -0.11
C PHE A 4 25.56 31.04 -1.09
N GLY A 5 25.79 31.24 -2.40
CA GLY A 5 24.84 30.94 -3.46
C GLY A 5 24.52 29.45 -3.63
N SER A 6 25.48 28.55 -3.40
CA SER A 6 25.27 27.11 -3.52
C SER A 6 24.37 26.55 -2.41
N ILE A 7 24.42 27.12 -1.21
CA ILE A 7 23.59 26.72 -0.06
C ILE A 7 22.11 27.08 -0.30
N VAL A 8 21.86 28.26 -0.90
CA VAL A 8 20.50 28.75 -1.19
C VAL A 8 19.85 27.93 -2.32
N GLU A 9 20.62 27.54 -3.33
CA GLU A 9 20.15 26.69 -4.43
C GLU A 9 19.84 25.26 -3.96
N GLU A 10 20.71 24.70 -3.11
CA GLU A 10 20.50 23.38 -2.52
C GLU A 10 19.26 23.34 -1.61
N GLU A 11 19.01 24.40 -0.84
CA GLU A 11 17.80 24.52 -0.01
C GLU A 11 16.52 24.66 -0.85
N LYS A 12 16.55 25.40 -1.96
CA LYS A 12 15.42 25.49 -2.91
C LYS A 12 15.16 24.14 -3.57
N SER A 13 16.17 23.46 -4.10
CA SER A 13 16.06 22.14 -4.71
C SER A 13 15.45 21.12 -3.75
N ASN A 14 15.88 21.14 -2.50
CA ASN A 14 15.40 20.25 -1.46
C ASN A 14 13.93 20.52 -1.08
N ARG A 15 13.46 21.78 -1.10
CA ARG A 15 12.05 22.13 -0.89
C ARG A 15 11.16 21.65 -2.03
N TYR A 16 11.58 21.80 -3.29
CA TYR A 16 10.82 21.30 -4.44
C TYR A 16 10.70 19.78 -4.41
N ALA A 17 11.79 19.05 -4.14
CA ALA A 17 11.75 17.61 -4.00
C ALA A 17 10.77 17.14 -2.89
N LYS A 18 10.76 17.81 -1.74
CA LYS A 18 9.84 17.52 -0.63
C LYS A 18 8.36 17.76 -1.00
N LEU A 19 8.06 18.84 -1.74
CA LEU A 19 6.72 19.13 -2.24
C LEU A 19 6.25 18.08 -3.25
N HIS A 20 7.13 17.66 -4.17
CA HIS A 20 6.83 16.61 -5.13
C HIS A 20 6.47 15.29 -4.44
N VAL A 21 7.27 14.83 -3.49
CA VAL A 21 6.99 13.58 -2.75
C VAL A 21 5.64 13.67 -2.03
N GLN A 22 5.31 14.78 -1.40
CA GLN A 22 4.02 14.96 -0.72
C GLN A 22 2.84 14.88 -1.69
N THR A 23 2.94 15.53 -2.85
CA THR A 23 1.90 15.49 -3.89
C THR A 23 1.71 14.06 -4.41
N TRP A 24 2.79 13.34 -4.70
CA TRP A 24 2.73 11.96 -5.16
C TRP A 24 2.08 11.02 -4.14
N ILE A 25 2.29 11.23 -2.85
CA ILE A 25 1.61 10.44 -1.80
C ILE A 25 0.11 10.64 -1.83
N TYR A 26 -0.38 11.88 -1.96
CA TYR A 26 -1.83 12.10 -2.07
C TYR A 26 -2.42 11.46 -3.32
N ILE A 27 -1.73 11.53 -4.47
CA ILE A 27 -2.15 10.88 -5.71
C ILE A 27 -2.21 9.36 -5.52
N HIS A 28 -1.13 8.74 -5.02
CA HIS A 28 -1.10 7.30 -4.76
C HIS A 28 -2.13 6.86 -3.71
N SER A 29 -2.33 7.64 -2.66
CA SER A 29 -3.36 7.35 -1.66
C SER A 29 -4.76 7.40 -2.27
N ALA A 30 -5.05 8.37 -3.12
CA ALA A 30 -6.34 8.46 -3.83
C ALA A 30 -6.57 7.24 -4.73
N ILE A 31 -5.56 6.84 -5.52
CA ILE A 31 -5.63 5.65 -6.37
C ILE A 31 -5.83 4.39 -5.51
N SER A 32 -5.07 4.25 -4.42
CA SER A 32 -5.20 3.12 -3.50
C SER A 32 -6.59 3.05 -2.86
N MET A 33 -7.19 4.20 -2.49
CA MET A 33 -8.57 4.23 -1.99
C MET A 33 -9.56 3.70 -3.02
N VAL A 34 -9.45 4.13 -4.28
CA VAL A 34 -10.33 3.64 -5.37
C VAL A 34 -10.15 2.14 -5.57
N VAL A 35 -8.91 1.66 -5.63
CA VAL A 35 -8.61 0.22 -5.77
C VAL A 35 -9.17 -0.58 -4.60
N CYS A 36 -9.00 -0.11 -3.36
CA CYS A 36 -9.55 -0.78 -2.18
C CYS A 36 -11.09 -0.82 -2.20
N MET A 37 -11.75 0.29 -2.54
CA MET A 37 -13.21 0.34 -2.66
C MET A 37 -13.73 -0.63 -3.72
N LEU A 38 -13.08 -0.70 -4.88
CA LEU A 38 -13.40 -1.67 -5.93
C LEU A 38 -13.17 -3.11 -5.44
N GLY A 39 -12.05 -3.38 -4.77
CA GLY A 39 -11.73 -4.68 -4.20
C GLY A 39 -12.76 -5.16 -3.16
N ILE A 40 -13.20 -4.26 -2.26
CA ILE A 40 -14.27 -4.53 -1.28
C ILE A 40 -15.57 -4.83 -2.01
N THR A 41 -15.97 -3.99 -2.97
CA THR A 41 -17.21 -4.15 -3.71
C THR A 41 -17.24 -5.48 -4.46
N VAL A 42 -16.18 -5.81 -5.19
CA VAL A 42 -16.06 -7.09 -5.91
C VAL A 42 -16.09 -8.27 -4.95
N GLY A 43 -15.36 -8.20 -3.84
CA GLY A 43 -15.35 -9.25 -2.83
C GLY A 43 -16.73 -9.51 -2.22
N ILE A 44 -17.45 -8.45 -1.86
CA ILE A 44 -18.83 -8.56 -1.33
C ILE A 44 -19.78 -9.13 -2.40
N LEU A 45 -19.71 -8.64 -3.63
CA LEU A 45 -20.56 -9.14 -4.72
C LEU A 45 -20.33 -10.62 -4.99
N LEU A 46 -19.09 -11.09 -4.97
CA LEU A 46 -18.76 -12.49 -5.17
C LEU A 46 -19.19 -13.37 -3.99
N LEU A 47 -19.21 -12.83 -2.77
CA LEU A 47 -19.77 -13.54 -1.61
C LEU A 47 -21.30 -13.64 -1.66
N LEU A 48 -21.97 -12.58 -2.11
CA LEU A 48 -23.43 -12.54 -2.22
C LEU A 48 -23.96 -13.29 -3.45
N TYR A 49 -23.25 -13.21 -4.57
CA TYR A 49 -23.61 -13.84 -5.85
C TYR A 49 -22.53 -14.81 -6.32
N PRO A 50 -22.42 -15.98 -5.66
CA PRO A 50 -21.34 -16.93 -5.95
C PRO A 50 -21.32 -17.44 -7.40
N SER A 51 -22.45 -17.42 -8.11
CA SER A 51 -22.54 -17.83 -9.51
C SER A 51 -21.71 -16.94 -10.47
N TRP A 52 -21.42 -15.70 -10.09
CA TRP A 52 -20.66 -14.77 -10.94
C TRP A 52 -19.22 -15.22 -11.18
N HIS A 53 -18.59 -15.95 -10.23
CA HIS A 53 -17.23 -16.44 -10.44
C HIS A 53 -17.13 -17.49 -11.58
N GLU A 54 -18.23 -18.13 -11.96
CA GLU A 54 -18.27 -19.11 -13.05
C GLU A 54 -17.98 -18.47 -14.43
N PHE A 55 -18.15 -17.16 -14.57
CA PHE A 55 -17.77 -16.43 -15.78
C PHE A 55 -16.27 -16.22 -15.93
N PHE A 56 -15.50 -16.32 -14.84
CA PHE A 56 -14.05 -16.14 -14.91
C PHE A 56 -13.38 -17.32 -15.60
N LEU A 57 -12.49 -17.00 -16.54
CA LEU A 57 -11.76 -18.00 -17.33
C LEU A 57 -10.92 -18.93 -16.45
N LEU A 58 -10.29 -18.40 -15.40
CA LEU A 58 -9.50 -19.16 -14.42
C LEU A 58 -10.36 -20.24 -13.73
N TYR A 59 -11.60 -19.91 -13.35
CA TYR A 59 -12.53 -20.89 -12.77
C TYR A 59 -12.80 -22.02 -13.75
N ARG A 60 -13.17 -21.69 -15.01
CA ARG A 60 -13.50 -22.68 -16.04
C ARG A 60 -12.36 -23.64 -16.34
N GLN A 61 -11.12 -23.15 -16.28
CA GLN A 61 -9.96 -23.95 -16.68
C GLN A 61 -9.39 -24.81 -15.52
N THR A 62 -9.44 -24.33 -14.28
CA THR A 62 -8.72 -24.95 -13.18
C THR A 62 -9.60 -25.42 -12.03
N LEU A 63 -10.62 -24.65 -11.66
CA LEU A 63 -11.40 -24.89 -10.46
C LEU A 63 -12.65 -25.74 -10.65
N THR A 64 -13.09 -25.91 -11.90
CA THR A 64 -14.27 -26.75 -12.21
C THR A 64 -14.06 -28.22 -11.79
N TYR A 65 -12.84 -28.72 -11.94
CA TYR A 65 -12.49 -30.10 -11.54
C TYR A 65 -12.57 -30.25 -10.02
N LEU A 66 -12.02 -29.30 -9.26
CA LEU A 66 -12.08 -29.33 -7.78
C LEU A 66 -13.51 -29.25 -7.28
N ARG A 67 -14.34 -28.38 -7.84
CA ARG A 67 -15.76 -28.27 -7.49
C ARG A 67 -16.54 -29.54 -7.74
N ARG A 68 -16.19 -30.26 -8.80
CA ARG A 68 -16.87 -31.51 -9.18
C ARG A 68 -16.51 -32.66 -8.26
N ASN A 69 -15.23 -32.74 -7.86
CA ASN A 69 -14.74 -33.85 -7.04
C ASN A 69 -15.04 -33.64 -5.54
N ASP A 70 -14.89 -32.44 -5.04
CA ASP A 70 -15.14 -32.12 -3.64
C ASP A 70 -15.79 -30.74 -3.49
N PRO A 71 -17.12 -30.65 -3.65
CA PRO A 71 -17.85 -29.40 -3.58
C PRO A 71 -17.78 -28.74 -2.19
N ALA A 72 -17.68 -29.52 -1.11
CA ALA A 72 -17.65 -28.98 0.25
C ALA A 72 -16.35 -28.21 0.50
N ILE A 73 -15.21 -28.80 0.19
CA ILE A 73 -13.90 -28.14 0.28
C ILE A 73 -13.84 -26.93 -0.64
N TYR A 74 -14.33 -27.06 -1.88
CA TYR A 74 -14.37 -25.95 -2.83
C TYR A 74 -15.11 -24.73 -2.24
N TRP A 75 -16.32 -24.88 -1.74
CA TRP A 75 -17.12 -23.79 -1.21
C TRP A 75 -16.55 -23.20 0.09
N MET A 76 -15.93 -24.02 0.91
CA MET A 76 -15.22 -23.56 2.10
C MET A 76 -14.03 -22.67 1.71
N CYS A 77 -13.15 -23.13 0.82
CA CYS A 77 -12.01 -22.36 0.34
C CYS A 77 -12.45 -21.08 -0.37
N TYR A 78 -13.50 -21.12 -1.17
CA TYR A 78 -14.08 -19.97 -1.84
C TYR A 78 -14.49 -18.88 -0.85
N ARG A 79 -15.28 -19.24 0.17
CA ARG A 79 -15.74 -18.29 1.20
C ARG A 79 -14.58 -17.70 1.99
N ILE A 80 -13.63 -18.53 2.41
CA ILE A 80 -12.44 -18.09 3.14
C ILE A 80 -11.65 -17.10 2.28
N PHE A 81 -11.38 -17.45 1.02
CA PHE A 81 -10.61 -16.60 0.11
C PHE A 81 -11.24 -15.22 -0.06
N PHE A 82 -12.52 -15.14 -0.43
CA PHE A 82 -13.17 -13.85 -0.66
C PHE A 82 -13.44 -13.06 0.62
N SER A 83 -13.63 -13.72 1.77
CA SER A 83 -13.70 -13.06 3.07
C SER A 83 -12.35 -12.44 3.44
N CYS A 84 -11.25 -13.17 3.29
CA CYS A 84 -9.90 -12.66 3.51
C CYS A 84 -9.56 -11.54 2.53
N TRP A 85 -9.90 -11.69 1.25
CA TRP A 85 -9.74 -10.65 0.23
C TRP A 85 -10.44 -9.35 0.63
N THR A 86 -11.73 -9.42 0.99
CA THR A 86 -12.51 -8.25 1.40
C THR A 86 -11.95 -7.63 2.68
N GLY A 87 -11.58 -8.45 3.65
CA GLY A 87 -10.96 -8.01 4.91
C GLY A 87 -9.62 -7.29 4.70
N MET A 88 -8.77 -7.80 3.81
CA MET A 88 -7.48 -7.17 3.47
C MET A 88 -7.68 -5.81 2.82
N HIS A 89 -8.60 -5.68 1.86
CA HIS A 89 -8.90 -4.38 1.23
C HIS A 89 -9.51 -3.39 2.22
N PHE A 90 -10.35 -3.84 3.15
CA PHE A 90 -10.89 -2.98 4.21
C PHE A 90 -9.79 -2.50 5.16
N LEU A 91 -8.87 -3.38 5.55
CA LEU A 91 -7.73 -3.04 6.39
C LEU A 91 -6.79 -2.07 5.66
N HIS A 92 -6.49 -2.32 4.38
CA HIS A 92 -5.68 -1.42 3.57
C HIS A 92 -6.34 -0.03 3.46
N LEU A 93 -7.63 0.05 3.16
CA LEU A 93 -8.37 1.31 3.12
C LEU A 93 -8.23 2.11 4.42
N SER A 94 -8.39 1.44 5.56
CA SER A 94 -8.26 2.05 6.88
C SER A 94 -6.85 2.62 7.10
N THR A 95 -5.80 1.91 6.67
CA THR A 95 -4.41 2.38 6.79
C THR A 95 -4.08 3.52 5.82
N VAL A 96 -4.68 3.55 4.62
CA VAL A 96 -4.56 4.69 3.69
C VAL A 96 -5.15 5.96 4.29
N VAL A 97 -6.34 5.87 4.90
CA VAL A 97 -6.95 7.00 5.63
C VAL A 97 -6.03 7.44 6.78
N GLY A 98 -5.47 6.50 7.54
CA GLY A 98 -4.48 6.78 8.59
C GLY A 98 -3.25 7.53 8.06
N THR A 99 -2.75 7.17 6.88
CA THR A 99 -1.62 7.85 6.23
C THR A 99 -1.96 9.27 5.82
N ILE A 100 -3.14 9.51 5.23
CA ILE A 100 -3.60 10.86 4.87
C ILE A 100 -3.70 11.74 6.12
N LEU A 101 -4.29 11.22 7.20
CA LEU A 101 -4.35 11.93 8.50
C LEU A 101 -2.95 12.18 9.09
N GLY A 102 -2.06 11.18 8.99
CA GLY A 102 -0.66 11.29 9.39
C GLY A 102 0.10 12.37 8.64
N ALA A 103 -0.19 12.51 7.34
CA ALA A 103 0.37 13.55 6.49
C ALA A 103 -0.11 14.95 6.91
N GLN A 104 -1.40 15.12 7.17
CA GLN A 104 -1.99 16.37 7.63
C GLN A 104 -1.51 16.77 9.03
N MET A 105 -1.43 15.81 9.95
CA MET A 105 -0.99 16.03 11.33
C MET A 105 0.52 16.00 11.53
N THR A 106 1.32 15.78 10.46
CA THR A 106 2.77 15.58 10.52
C THR A 106 3.23 14.46 11.46
N LYS A 107 2.38 13.43 11.66
CA LYS A 107 2.64 12.30 12.55
C LYS A 107 3.15 11.09 11.77
N ALA A 108 4.48 10.90 11.72
CA ALA A 108 5.13 9.80 11.00
C ALA A 108 4.64 8.39 11.43
N ARG A 109 4.22 8.20 12.69
CA ARG A 109 3.75 6.91 13.20
C ARG A 109 2.48 6.40 12.51
N LEU A 110 1.63 7.29 11.97
CA LEU A 110 0.38 6.91 11.30
C LEU A 110 0.62 6.36 9.88
N VAL A 111 1.81 6.57 9.31
CA VAL A 111 2.21 6.04 8.00
C VAL A 111 2.67 4.58 8.09
N VAL A 112 3.22 4.17 9.24
CA VAL A 112 3.81 2.83 9.42
C VAL A 112 2.83 1.68 9.16
N PRO A 113 1.56 1.70 9.64
CA PRO A 113 0.63 0.61 9.38
C PRO A 113 0.41 0.34 7.88
N GLN A 114 0.32 1.38 7.05
CA GLN A 114 0.18 1.21 5.61
C GLN A 114 1.44 0.58 4.98
N MET A 115 2.63 0.94 5.46
CA MET A 115 3.88 0.31 4.98
C MET A 115 3.88 -1.20 5.27
N VAL A 116 3.42 -1.62 6.46
CA VAL A 116 3.31 -3.03 6.82
C VAL A 116 2.32 -3.77 5.91
N ILE A 117 1.14 -3.20 5.67
CA ILE A 117 0.14 -3.79 4.78
C ILE A 117 0.69 -3.96 3.36
N LEU A 118 1.37 -2.95 2.82
CA LEU A 118 1.97 -3.04 1.49
C LEU A 118 3.05 -4.12 1.38
N VAL A 119 3.86 -4.32 2.43
CA VAL A 119 4.83 -5.44 2.47
C VAL A 119 4.11 -6.78 2.42
N CYS A 120 3.02 -6.94 3.17
CA CYS A 120 2.19 -8.15 3.13
C CYS A 120 1.56 -8.37 1.75
N GLU A 121 1.03 -7.32 1.12
CA GLU A 121 0.44 -7.39 -0.22
C GLU A 121 1.47 -7.79 -1.28
N ILE A 122 2.66 -7.20 -1.26
CA ILE A 122 3.76 -7.56 -2.17
C ILE A 122 4.10 -9.04 -1.99
N GLY A 123 4.19 -9.53 -0.75
CA GLY A 123 4.40 -10.95 -0.46
C GLY A 123 3.31 -11.85 -1.07
N ILE A 124 2.04 -11.46 -0.93
CA ILE A 124 0.90 -12.19 -1.50
C ILE A 124 0.97 -12.20 -3.03
N TYR A 125 1.29 -11.07 -3.68
CA TYR A 125 1.42 -11.01 -5.15
C TYR A 125 2.59 -11.85 -5.66
N ILE A 126 3.72 -11.88 -4.97
CA ILE A 126 4.87 -12.74 -5.31
C ILE A 126 4.49 -14.22 -5.17
N LEU A 127 3.87 -14.61 -4.05
CA LEU A 127 3.40 -15.98 -3.83
C LEU A 127 2.35 -16.40 -4.86
N GLY A 128 1.41 -15.52 -5.19
CA GLY A 128 0.40 -15.74 -6.22
C GLY A 128 1.02 -15.92 -7.61
N THR A 129 2.00 -15.10 -7.95
CA THR A 129 2.75 -15.23 -9.20
C THR A 129 3.48 -16.57 -9.28
N PHE A 130 4.15 -16.96 -8.20
CA PHE A 130 4.85 -18.24 -8.12
C PHE A 130 3.87 -19.44 -8.24
N ALA A 131 2.74 -19.38 -7.57
CA ALA A 131 1.69 -20.40 -7.66
C ALA A 131 1.15 -20.53 -9.11
N LEU A 132 0.89 -19.41 -9.80
CA LEU A 132 0.46 -19.43 -11.22
C LEU A 132 1.52 -20.02 -12.14
N VAL A 133 2.80 -19.73 -11.91
CA VAL A 133 3.89 -20.33 -12.68
C VAL A 133 3.95 -21.84 -12.45
N LEU A 134 3.84 -22.32 -11.21
CA LEU A 134 3.79 -23.75 -10.90
C LEU A 134 2.60 -24.44 -11.59
N ILE A 135 1.42 -23.84 -11.54
CA ILE A 135 0.22 -24.36 -12.23
C ILE A 135 0.46 -24.43 -13.75
N SER A 136 1.13 -23.44 -14.32
CA SER A 136 1.49 -23.43 -15.74
C SER A 136 2.41 -24.59 -16.11
N VAL A 137 3.38 -24.91 -15.27
CA VAL A 137 4.32 -26.04 -15.47
C VAL A 137 3.61 -27.39 -15.44
N THR A 138 2.53 -27.53 -14.67
CA THR A 138 1.69 -28.76 -14.65
C THR A 138 0.80 -28.93 -15.89
N GLY A 139 0.92 -28.06 -16.88
CA GLY A 139 0.19 -28.12 -18.16
C GLY A 139 -1.18 -27.44 -18.16
N ALA A 140 -1.58 -26.79 -17.07
CA ALA A 140 -2.77 -25.97 -17.06
C ALA A 140 -2.55 -24.68 -17.87
N LYS A 141 -3.49 -24.34 -18.75
CA LYS A 141 -3.43 -23.10 -19.53
C LYS A 141 -3.67 -21.90 -18.61
N VAL A 142 -2.61 -21.36 -18.03
CA VAL A 142 -2.66 -20.09 -17.30
C VAL A 142 -2.68 -18.96 -18.31
N THR A 143 -3.65 -18.07 -18.17
CA THR A 143 -3.72 -16.86 -19.00
C THR A 143 -2.58 -15.92 -18.63
N TRP A 144 -1.73 -15.57 -19.59
CA TRP A 144 -0.67 -14.55 -19.41
C TRP A 144 -1.21 -13.25 -18.81
N MET A 145 -2.48 -12.94 -19.06
CA MET A 145 -3.17 -11.79 -18.45
C MET A 145 -3.19 -11.85 -16.92
N ALA A 146 -3.39 -13.02 -16.31
CA ALA A 146 -3.38 -13.15 -14.85
C ALA A 146 -1.99 -12.84 -14.26
N LEU A 147 -0.92 -13.33 -14.92
CA LEU A 147 0.46 -13.01 -14.54
C LEU A 147 0.75 -11.52 -14.66
N LEU A 148 0.37 -10.90 -15.79
CA LEU A 148 0.57 -9.47 -16.02
C LEU A 148 -0.16 -8.62 -14.98
N VAL A 149 -1.39 -8.99 -14.61
CA VAL A 149 -2.17 -8.30 -13.58
C VAL A 149 -1.49 -8.39 -12.21
N LEU A 150 -1.02 -9.58 -11.80
CA LEU A 150 -0.32 -9.73 -10.52
C LEU A 150 0.99 -8.94 -10.49
N LEU A 151 1.78 -8.99 -11.57
CA LEU A 151 3.02 -8.22 -11.70
C LEU A 151 2.76 -6.71 -11.66
N PHE A 152 1.70 -6.25 -12.32
CA PHE A 152 1.29 -4.84 -12.27
C PHE A 152 0.95 -4.39 -10.85
N PHE A 153 0.15 -5.17 -10.12
CA PHE A 153 -0.17 -4.84 -8.73
C PHE A 153 1.05 -4.93 -7.80
N ALA A 154 1.94 -5.90 -8.01
CA ALA A 154 3.19 -5.98 -7.25
C ALA A 154 4.08 -4.76 -7.50
N PHE A 155 4.22 -4.32 -8.75
CA PHE A 155 4.95 -3.10 -9.11
C PHE A 155 4.32 -1.85 -8.49
N PHE A 156 3.00 -1.72 -8.59
CA PHE A 156 2.26 -0.59 -8.02
C PHE A 156 2.42 -0.52 -6.49
N ALA A 157 2.27 -1.65 -5.79
CA ALA A 157 2.46 -1.74 -4.34
C ALA A 157 3.90 -1.42 -3.94
N SER A 158 4.90 -1.89 -4.71
CA SER A 158 6.33 -1.61 -4.45
C SER A 158 6.65 -0.13 -4.62
N THR A 159 6.11 0.51 -5.66
CA THR A 159 6.28 1.95 -5.90
C THR A 159 5.65 2.77 -4.77
N ASN A 160 4.44 2.38 -4.34
CA ASN A 160 3.75 3.03 -3.23
C ASN A 160 4.54 2.87 -1.92
N LEU A 161 5.08 1.68 -1.64
CA LEU A 161 5.93 1.45 -0.48
C LEU A 161 7.19 2.32 -0.51
N ALA A 162 7.87 2.43 -1.64
CA ALA A 162 9.07 3.26 -1.78
C ALA A 162 8.76 4.74 -1.50
N LEU A 163 7.65 5.26 -2.02
CA LEU A 163 7.17 6.62 -1.76
C LEU A 163 6.86 6.84 -0.28
N LEU A 164 6.18 5.87 0.37
CA LEU A 164 5.87 5.98 1.80
C LEU A 164 7.12 5.94 2.68
N VAL A 165 8.12 5.13 2.34
CA VAL A 165 9.41 5.11 3.05
C VAL A 165 10.11 6.45 2.94
N ALA A 166 10.18 7.02 1.74
CA ALA A 166 10.77 8.34 1.51
C ALA A 166 10.04 9.43 2.32
N TYR A 167 8.71 9.40 2.29
CA TYR A 167 7.90 10.37 3.02
C TYR A 167 8.02 10.23 4.55
N HIS A 168 8.03 9.00 5.05
CA HIS A 168 8.23 8.74 6.47
C HIS A 168 9.55 9.35 6.96
N ARG A 169 10.63 9.22 6.19
CA ARG A 169 11.91 9.87 6.50
C ARG A 169 11.79 11.39 6.55
N ILE A 170 11.12 12.00 5.57
CA ILE A 170 10.88 13.47 5.53
C ILE A 170 10.09 13.92 6.77
N LEU A 171 9.07 13.17 7.18
CA LEU A 171 8.29 13.49 8.38
C LEU A 171 9.12 13.35 9.66
N GLN A 172 9.98 12.34 9.75
CA GLN A 172 10.89 12.19 10.89
C GLN A 172 11.87 13.35 11.00
N GLU A 173 12.50 13.77 9.89
CA GLU A 173 13.41 14.92 9.85
C GLU A 173 12.70 16.21 10.31
N LYS A 174 11.48 16.47 9.81
CA LYS A 174 10.67 17.62 10.25
C LYS A 174 10.39 17.56 11.77
N ASN A 175 10.05 16.40 12.30
CA ASN A 175 9.76 16.24 13.71
C ASN A 175 11.01 16.46 14.59
N ILE A 176 12.18 16.01 14.13
CA ILE A 176 13.46 16.25 14.83
C ILE A 176 13.80 17.74 14.82
N ALA A 177 13.69 18.41 13.66
CA ALA A 177 13.93 19.84 13.53
C ALA A 177 12.99 20.68 14.42
N LEU A 178 11.70 20.34 14.46
CA LEU A 178 10.73 21.01 15.35
C LEU A 178 11.07 20.83 16.83
N ARG A 179 11.48 19.63 17.23
CA ARG A 179 11.90 19.38 18.63
C ARG A 179 13.15 20.15 19.00
N SER A 180 14.15 20.24 18.12
CA SER A 180 15.37 21.03 18.36
C SER A 180 15.04 22.51 18.54
N LEU A 181 14.19 23.08 17.67
CA LEU A 181 13.75 24.47 17.77
C LEU A 181 12.99 24.76 19.07
N LEU A 182 12.11 23.84 19.50
CA LEU A 182 11.38 23.98 20.76
C LEU A 182 12.31 23.89 21.97
N ALA A 183 13.30 22.99 21.94
CA ALA A 183 14.30 22.87 23.00
C ALA A 183 15.14 24.17 23.12
N THR A 184 15.62 24.72 22.02
CA THR A 184 16.39 25.97 21.99
C THR A 184 15.56 27.14 22.53
N LYS A 185 14.29 27.23 22.14
CA LYS A 185 13.36 28.27 22.60
C LYS A 185 13.08 28.18 24.10
N SER A 186 12.96 26.96 24.65
CA SER A 186 12.74 26.74 26.08
C SER A 186 13.94 27.15 26.95
N VAL A 187 15.16 26.98 26.43
CA VAL A 187 16.38 27.43 27.11
C VAL A 187 16.43 28.97 27.19
N HIS A 188 16.12 29.68 26.09
CA HIS A 188 16.08 31.15 26.12
C HIS A 188 15.02 31.74 27.05
N PHE A 189 13.88 31.09 27.24
CA PHE A 189 12.86 31.52 28.20
C PHE A 189 13.30 31.31 29.67
N LYS A 190 14.11 30.27 29.94
CA LYS A 190 14.67 30.05 31.28
C LYS A 190 15.71 31.09 31.64
N GLU A 191 16.60 31.46 30.71
CA GLU A 191 17.63 32.50 30.94
C GLU A 191 16.99 33.87 31.25
N ARG A 192 15.90 34.26 30.57
CA ARG A 192 15.23 35.54 30.84
C ARG A 192 14.46 35.59 32.16
N ARG A 193 14.16 34.45 32.79
CA ARG A 193 13.51 34.42 34.14
C ARG A 193 14.50 34.32 35.28
N GLY A 194 15.77 34.15 34.99
CA GLY A 194 16.85 34.09 36.00
C GLY A 194 17.60 35.42 36.21
N LEU A 195 17.14 36.52 35.55
CA LEU A 195 17.56 37.91 35.77
C LEU A 195 16.44 38.69 36.39
#